data_4d02f453dc6ba94a29dedbe5054dfcbb
#
_entry.id   4d02f453dc6ba94a29dedbe5054dfcbb
#
_cell.length_a   1.000
_cell.length_b   1.000
_cell.length_c   1.000
_cell.angle_alpha   90.00
_cell.angle_beta   90.00
_cell.angle_gamma   90.00
#
_symmetry.space_group_name_H-M   'P 1'
#
loop_
_entity.id
_entity.type
_entity.pdbx_description
1 polymer ?
#
loop_
_entity_poly.entity_id
_entity_poly.type
_entity_poly.pdbx_seq_one_letter_code
_entity_poly.pdbx_strand_id
1 'polypeptide(L)'
;MKLELFQTIYENNIISKTKDIFEFQPDEGRENQIINLYPEIEYQAIEGFGGAVTEAVGQVYSLMNEKQRQEMIHEYFGKEIMKYCMVRIPIDSCDFSVSHYEADSDEKDEKLENFSFLRVEKFILPVLDAAEKEHGKRIPIMLSPWSPPSFMKANRKRNQGGKLKEKYAGRWAEYICRYIEEFRNRGYLVAMLTMQNEPKAVQPWDSCVYTPTEQKVFLKEYLYPALKEHNLTDIEIYLWDHNKERAYEWVKEMLDDEIRDMVAGVAVHWYSGDHFEAVRILKEQYPWLKILTSEACIEYTKFSNVTTLRNAQKYAHDLIGNINQGMNGFLDWNILLNEEGGPCLLYTSPSP
;
A
#
# COMPACT_ATOMS: atom_id res chain seq x y z
N MET A 1 -31.53 20.00 2.66
CA MET A 1 -30.28 19.25 2.37
C MET A 1 -29.72 19.73 1.04
N LYS A 2 -28.39 19.84 0.89
CA LYS A 2 -27.74 20.25 -0.36
C LYS A 2 -26.97 19.08 -0.93
N LEU A 3 -26.98 18.93 -2.24
CA LEU A 3 -26.20 17.97 -3.01
C LEU A 3 -25.14 18.74 -3.80
N GLU A 4 -23.88 18.35 -3.68
CA GLU A 4 -22.81 18.83 -4.54
C GLU A 4 -22.52 17.76 -5.61
N LEU A 5 -22.68 18.14 -6.88
CA LEU A 5 -22.38 17.28 -8.03
C LEU A 5 -21.02 17.68 -8.61
N PHE A 6 -20.08 16.77 -8.60
CA PHE A 6 -18.79 16.91 -9.28
C PHE A 6 -18.82 16.10 -10.56
N GLN A 7 -18.62 16.75 -11.69
CA GLN A 7 -18.55 16.09 -12.98
C GLN A 7 -17.19 16.26 -13.61
N THR A 8 -16.65 15.17 -14.12
CA THR A 8 -15.47 15.18 -14.99
C THR A 8 -15.92 14.83 -16.41
N ILE A 9 -15.74 15.75 -17.33
CA ILE A 9 -16.10 15.59 -18.74
C ILE A 9 -14.81 15.42 -19.53
N TYR A 10 -14.74 14.37 -20.34
CA TYR A 10 -13.61 14.07 -21.21
C TYR A 10 -14.05 14.13 -22.66
N GLU A 11 -13.72 15.24 -23.32
CA GLU A 11 -14.04 15.48 -24.73
C GLU A 11 -12.81 15.98 -25.47
N ASN A 12 -12.53 15.43 -26.65
CA ASN A 12 -11.42 15.84 -27.52
C ASN A 12 -10.05 15.92 -26.82
N ASN A 13 -9.75 14.95 -25.94
CA ASN A 13 -8.56 14.93 -25.08
C ASN A 13 -8.46 16.09 -24.06
N ILE A 14 -9.56 16.79 -23.83
CA ILE A 14 -9.65 17.84 -22.81
C ILE A 14 -10.47 17.30 -21.63
N ILE A 15 -9.91 17.47 -20.43
CA ILE A 15 -10.60 17.16 -19.19
C ILE A 15 -11.13 18.47 -18.62
N SER A 16 -12.44 18.56 -18.45
CA SER A 16 -13.09 19.65 -17.73
C SER A 16 -13.76 19.12 -16.46
N LYS A 17 -13.65 19.88 -15.38
CA LYS A 17 -14.31 19.59 -14.10
C LYS A 17 -15.33 20.66 -13.83
N THR A 18 -16.55 20.27 -13.47
CA THR A 18 -17.61 21.17 -13.02
C THR A 18 -18.06 20.78 -11.62
N LYS A 19 -18.55 21.77 -10.89
CA LYS A 19 -19.18 21.59 -9.59
C LYS A 19 -20.51 22.33 -9.60
N ASP A 20 -21.59 21.58 -9.42
CA ASP A 20 -22.94 22.13 -9.33
C ASP A 20 -23.51 21.85 -7.93
N ILE A 21 -24.34 22.76 -7.44
CA ILE A 21 -24.98 22.64 -6.13
C ILE A 21 -26.49 22.62 -6.33
N PHE A 22 -27.12 21.56 -5.87
CA PHE A 22 -28.57 21.39 -5.91
C PHE A 22 -29.17 21.39 -4.51
N GLU A 23 -30.40 21.89 -4.39
CA GLU A 23 -31.21 21.74 -3.19
C GLU A 23 -32.24 20.64 -3.40
N PHE A 24 -32.38 19.74 -2.43
CA PHE A 24 -33.45 18.75 -2.47
C PHE A 24 -34.80 19.42 -2.42
N GLN A 25 -35.67 19.03 -3.36
CA GLN A 25 -37.07 19.42 -3.41
C GLN A 25 -37.95 18.28 -2.88
N PRO A 26 -39.22 18.53 -2.52
CA PRO A 26 -40.17 17.47 -2.22
C PRO A 26 -40.27 16.47 -3.37
N ASP A 27 -40.42 15.19 -3.03
CA ASP A 27 -40.61 14.11 -4.00
C ASP A 27 -41.94 14.32 -4.76
N GLU A 28 -41.86 14.33 -6.09
CA GLU A 28 -43.03 14.45 -6.98
C GLU A 28 -43.52 13.09 -7.49
N GLY A 29 -43.00 11.97 -6.95
CA GLY A 29 -43.40 10.61 -7.36
C GLY A 29 -42.92 10.20 -8.74
N ARG A 30 -41.77 10.71 -9.20
CA ARG A 30 -41.15 10.30 -10.47
C ARG A 30 -40.47 8.95 -10.29
N GLU A 31 -40.61 8.06 -11.28
CA GLU A 31 -40.10 6.68 -11.14
C GLU A 31 -38.87 6.36 -12.03
N ASN A 32 -38.48 7.24 -12.96
CA ASN A 32 -37.38 6.98 -13.89
C ASN A 32 -36.13 7.81 -13.49
N GLN A 33 -34.96 7.21 -13.65
CA GLN A 33 -33.67 7.86 -13.37
C GLN A 33 -33.53 8.31 -11.89
N ILE A 34 -33.91 7.45 -10.96
CA ILE A 34 -33.88 7.71 -9.52
C ILE A 34 -32.62 7.10 -8.92
N ILE A 35 -31.98 7.83 -8.00
CA ILE A 35 -30.97 7.32 -7.08
C ILE A 35 -31.55 7.44 -5.68
N ASN A 36 -31.81 6.29 -5.04
CA ASN A 36 -32.29 6.26 -3.67
C ASN A 36 -31.08 6.36 -2.69
N LEU A 37 -31.20 7.24 -1.72
CA LEU A 37 -30.23 7.40 -0.65
C LEU A 37 -30.89 7.01 0.67
N TYR A 38 -30.22 6.11 1.41
CA TYR A 38 -30.66 5.61 2.72
C TYR A 38 -29.59 5.96 3.77
N PRO A 39 -29.53 7.21 4.26
CA PRO A 39 -28.48 7.65 5.17
C PRO A 39 -28.43 6.89 6.51
N GLU A 40 -29.54 6.25 6.86
CA GLU A 40 -29.67 5.40 8.07
C GLU A 40 -29.07 4.00 7.92
N ILE A 41 -28.68 3.60 6.70
CA ILE A 41 -28.07 2.30 6.43
C ILE A 41 -26.55 2.53 6.33
N GLU A 42 -25.84 2.06 7.32
CA GLU A 42 -24.39 2.16 7.39
C GLU A 42 -23.74 0.80 7.07
N TYR A 43 -22.65 0.83 6.34
CA TYR A 43 -21.83 -0.33 6.00
C TYR A 43 -20.46 -0.22 6.71
N GLN A 44 -19.40 -0.69 6.07
CA GLN A 44 -18.05 -0.59 6.63
C GLN A 44 -17.56 0.88 6.71
N ALA A 45 -16.74 1.17 7.71
CA ALA A 45 -16.01 2.42 7.76
C ALA A 45 -14.94 2.47 6.67
N ILE A 46 -14.82 3.61 5.99
CA ILE A 46 -13.74 3.86 5.03
C ILE A 46 -12.59 4.52 5.77
N GLU A 47 -11.44 3.83 5.83
CA GLU A 47 -10.20 4.34 6.45
C GLU A 47 -9.58 5.47 5.63
N GLY A 48 -9.66 5.37 4.30
CA GLY A 48 -9.21 6.41 3.40
C GLY A 48 -8.63 5.92 2.08
N PHE A 49 -8.03 6.86 1.37
CA PHE A 49 -7.37 6.66 0.09
C PHE A 49 -5.94 7.17 0.18
N GLY A 50 -5.03 6.53 -0.56
CA GLY A 50 -3.64 6.90 -0.54
C GLY A 50 -2.85 6.30 -1.69
N GLY A 51 -1.53 6.34 -1.57
CA GLY A 51 -0.65 5.73 -2.57
C GLY A 51 0.75 5.50 -2.02
N ALA A 52 1.57 4.80 -2.79
CA ALA A 52 2.90 4.43 -2.37
C ALA A 52 3.92 5.55 -2.63
N VAL A 53 4.75 5.79 -1.62
CA VAL A 53 5.93 6.64 -1.69
C VAL A 53 7.16 5.73 -1.68
N THR A 54 7.64 5.41 -2.88
CA THR A 54 8.84 4.59 -3.10
C THR A 54 10.07 5.47 -3.31
N GLU A 55 11.24 4.85 -3.36
CA GLU A 55 12.47 5.57 -3.70
C GLU A 55 12.41 6.19 -5.11
N ALA A 56 11.74 5.55 -6.07
CA ALA A 56 11.48 6.11 -7.39
C ALA A 56 10.69 7.41 -7.32
N VAL A 57 9.62 7.45 -6.53
CA VAL A 57 8.83 8.67 -6.27
C VAL A 57 9.75 9.79 -5.76
N GLY A 58 10.54 9.50 -4.73
CA GLY A 58 11.45 10.49 -4.13
C GLY A 58 12.52 10.98 -5.09
N GLN A 59 13.07 10.11 -5.93
CA GLN A 59 14.04 10.50 -6.92
C GLN A 59 13.43 11.43 -7.97
N VAL A 60 12.28 11.07 -8.54
CA VAL A 60 11.60 11.92 -9.53
C VAL A 60 11.21 13.26 -8.91
N TYR A 61 10.64 13.23 -7.68
CA TYR A 61 10.34 14.44 -6.92
C TYR A 61 11.56 15.35 -6.73
N SER A 62 12.74 14.78 -6.45
CA SER A 62 13.97 15.55 -6.28
C SER A 62 14.44 16.27 -7.54
N LEU A 63 14.09 15.75 -8.73
CA LEU A 63 14.44 16.34 -10.03
C LEU A 63 13.46 17.44 -10.48
N MET A 64 12.29 17.53 -9.87
CA MET A 64 11.28 18.55 -10.17
C MET A 64 11.71 19.92 -9.67
N ASN A 65 11.29 20.98 -10.38
CA ASN A 65 11.39 22.34 -9.86
C ASN A 65 10.35 22.58 -8.74
N GLU A 66 10.48 23.66 -7.99
CA GLU A 66 9.65 23.97 -6.84
C GLU A 66 8.16 24.02 -7.19
N LYS A 67 7.79 24.62 -8.32
CA LYS A 67 6.39 24.71 -8.77
C LYS A 67 5.80 23.32 -9.04
N GLN A 68 6.53 22.47 -9.75
CA GLN A 68 6.11 21.11 -10.05
C GLN A 68 5.93 20.28 -8.77
N ARG A 69 6.84 20.43 -7.79
CA ARG A 69 6.71 19.75 -6.47
C ARG A 69 5.45 20.18 -5.74
N GLN A 70 5.19 21.49 -5.69
CA GLN A 70 3.99 22.04 -5.05
C GLN A 70 2.72 21.57 -5.74
N GLU A 71 2.66 21.61 -7.07
CA GLU A 71 1.51 21.10 -7.85
C GLU A 71 1.27 19.62 -7.60
N MET A 72 2.31 18.78 -7.68
CA MET A 72 2.20 17.34 -7.43
C MET A 72 1.68 17.04 -6.01
N ILE A 73 2.25 17.65 -5.00
CA ILE A 73 1.83 17.46 -3.61
C ILE A 73 0.40 17.95 -3.40
N HIS A 74 0.04 19.10 -3.98
CA HIS A 74 -1.32 19.64 -3.88
C HIS A 74 -2.36 18.73 -4.54
N GLU A 75 -2.09 18.20 -5.72
CA GLU A 75 -3.02 17.29 -6.43
C GLU A 75 -3.30 16.01 -5.63
N TYR A 76 -2.29 15.41 -4.98
CA TYR A 76 -2.49 14.18 -4.22
C TYR A 76 -3.00 14.43 -2.79
N PHE A 77 -2.45 15.40 -2.06
CA PHE A 77 -2.69 15.57 -0.63
C PHE A 77 -3.55 16.79 -0.28
N GLY A 78 -3.87 17.64 -1.24
CA GLY A 78 -4.72 18.82 -1.06
C GLY A 78 -6.15 18.46 -0.67
N LYS A 79 -6.73 19.23 0.26
CA LYS A 79 -8.02 18.93 0.88
C LYS A 79 -9.22 18.92 -0.09
N GLU A 80 -9.12 19.68 -1.17
CA GLU A 80 -10.19 19.85 -2.16
C GLU A 80 -9.96 19.03 -3.45
N ILE A 81 -8.87 18.25 -3.49
CA ILE A 81 -8.48 17.45 -4.67
C ILE A 81 -8.63 15.96 -4.36
N MET A 82 -7.55 15.16 -4.45
CA MET A 82 -7.61 13.72 -4.18
C MET A 82 -7.62 13.40 -2.70
N LYS A 83 -7.08 14.28 -1.87
CA LYS A 83 -7.10 14.19 -0.41
C LYS A 83 -6.54 12.86 0.11
N TYR A 84 -5.45 12.38 -0.46
CA TYR A 84 -4.77 11.20 0.07
C TYR A 84 -4.42 11.40 1.54
N CYS A 85 -4.77 10.42 2.36
CA CYS A 85 -4.67 10.51 3.81
C CYS A 85 -3.91 9.34 4.44
N MET A 86 -3.31 8.48 3.64
CA MET A 86 -2.41 7.40 4.04
C MET A 86 -1.37 7.13 2.95
N VAL A 87 -0.24 6.56 3.32
CA VAL A 87 0.81 6.18 2.38
C VAL A 87 1.35 4.78 2.64
N ARG A 88 1.82 4.11 1.58
CA ARG A 88 2.55 2.84 1.69
C ARG A 88 4.02 3.07 1.37
N ILE A 89 4.91 2.52 2.19
CA ILE A 89 6.36 2.68 2.05
C ILE A 89 7.03 1.33 2.15
N PRO A 90 7.90 0.96 1.21
CA PRO A 90 8.70 -0.25 1.29
C PRO A 90 9.69 -0.22 2.47
N ILE A 91 9.89 -1.37 3.12
CA ILE A 91 11.06 -1.61 3.96
C ILE A 91 12.20 -2.05 3.06
N ASP A 92 13.28 -1.27 3.02
CA ASP A 92 14.40 -1.41 2.07
C ASP A 92 13.99 -1.23 0.59
N SER A 93 14.78 -1.81 -0.32
CA SER A 93 14.48 -1.73 -1.74
C SER A 93 13.29 -2.57 -2.15
N CYS A 94 12.61 -2.10 -3.18
CA CYS A 94 11.57 -2.79 -3.93
C CYS A 94 11.89 -2.72 -5.42
N ASP A 95 10.98 -3.16 -6.28
CA ASP A 95 11.09 -3.02 -7.74
C ASP A 95 11.25 -1.54 -8.20
N PHE A 96 10.62 -0.59 -7.50
CA PHE A 96 10.75 0.85 -7.77
C PHE A 96 11.78 1.52 -6.86
N SER A 97 12.99 0.99 -6.89
CA SER A 97 14.16 1.58 -6.25
C SER A 97 15.25 1.89 -7.27
N VAL A 98 16.13 2.82 -6.93
CA VAL A 98 17.27 3.22 -7.78
C VAL A 98 18.28 2.08 -7.91
N SER A 99 18.41 1.29 -6.85
CA SER A 99 19.24 0.08 -6.80
C SER A 99 18.78 -0.80 -5.65
N HIS A 100 19.14 -2.08 -5.68
CA HIS A 100 18.99 -2.93 -4.49
C HIS A 100 19.76 -2.34 -3.31
N TYR A 101 19.15 -2.31 -2.14
CA TYR A 101 19.81 -1.93 -0.89
C TYR A 101 19.17 -2.62 0.31
N GLU A 102 19.91 -2.70 1.36
CA GLU A 102 19.54 -3.18 2.69
C GLU A 102 20.00 -2.13 3.71
N ALA A 103 19.15 -1.78 4.68
CA ALA A 103 19.54 -0.81 5.71
C ALA A 103 20.66 -1.35 6.60
N ASP A 104 20.75 -2.67 6.75
CA ASP A 104 21.91 -3.37 7.32
C ASP A 104 22.19 -4.65 6.52
N SER A 105 23.37 -4.72 5.92
CA SER A 105 23.87 -5.86 5.14
C SER A 105 24.93 -6.69 5.86
N ASP A 106 25.31 -6.31 7.08
CA ASP A 106 26.36 -7.02 7.83
C ASP A 106 25.81 -8.23 8.57
N GLU A 107 26.13 -9.44 8.07
CA GLU A 107 25.74 -10.70 8.70
C GLU A 107 26.22 -10.82 10.15
N LYS A 108 27.27 -10.08 10.56
CA LYS A 108 27.87 -10.13 11.89
C LYS A 108 27.29 -9.11 12.87
N ASP A 109 26.59 -8.10 12.35
CA ASP A 109 25.97 -7.08 13.19
C ASP A 109 24.66 -7.56 13.79
N GLU A 110 24.75 -8.37 14.86
CA GLU A 110 23.56 -8.93 15.53
C GLU A 110 22.68 -7.87 16.21
N LYS A 111 23.23 -6.68 16.47
CA LYS A 111 22.54 -5.59 17.18
C LYS A 111 22.04 -4.47 16.28
N LEU A 112 22.19 -4.61 14.97
CA LEU A 112 21.83 -3.58 13.98
C LEU A 112 22.50 -2.22 14.28
N GLU A 113 23.77 -2.22 14.73
CA GLU A 113 24.52 -1.00 15.01
C GLU A 113 24.91 -0.26 13.72
N ASN A 114 25.03 -1.00 12.60
CA ASN A 114 25.33 -0.48 11.26
C ASN A 114 24.07 -0.10 10.47
N PHE A 115 22.89 -0.16 11.09
CA PHE A 115 21.62 0.14 10.42
C PHE A 115 21.60 1.56 9.87
N SER A 116 21.39 1.70 8.55
CA SER A 116 21.43 2.96 7.83
C SER A 116 20.07 3.37 7.29
N PHE A 117 19.56 4.51 7.73
CA PHE A 117 18.31 5.09 7.25
C PHE A 117 18.51 6.14 6.14
N LEU A 118 19.73 6.32 5.67
CA LEU A 118 20.12 7.39 4.73
C LEU A 118 19.34 7.37 3.40
N ARG A 119 18.97 6.19 2.90
CA ARG A 119 18.18 6.09 1.66
C ARG A 119 16.78 6.62 1.85
N VAL A 120 16.15 6.30 2.96
CA VAL A 120 14.83 6.82 3.35
C VAL A 120 14.89 8.32 3.56
N GLU A 121 15.87 8.80 4.31
CA GLU A 121 16.08 10.25 4.54
C GLU A 121 16.26 11.02 3.24
N LYS A 122 16.97 10.46 2.29
CA LYS A 122 17.24 11.13 1.02
C LYS A 122 16.03 11.20 0.10
N PHE A 123 15.25 10.13 0.01
CA PHE A 123 14.24 10.00 -1.03
C PHE A 123 12.80 10.02 -0.49
N ILE A 124 12.54 9.38 0.64
CA ILE A 124 11.18 9.22 1.16
C ILE A 124 10.75 10.41 2.02
N LEU A 125 11.58 10.79 3.01
CA LEU A 125 11.19 11.83 3.96
C LEU A 125 10.89 13.19 3.32
N PRO A 126 11.60 13.68 2.28
CA PRO A 126 11.24 14.95 1.65
C PRO A 126 9.84 14.98 1.03
N VAL A 127 9.36 13.83 0.52
CA VAL A 127 8.00 13.70 -0.01
C VAL A 127 6.99 13.70 1.14
N LEU A 128 7.27 12.95 2.21
CA LEU A 128 6.40 12.90 3.39
C LEU A 128 6.26 14.25 4.07
N ASP A 129 7.36 14.98 4.25
CA ASP A 129 7.34 16.32 4.86
C ASP A 129 6.46 17.28 4.07
N ALA A 130 6.58 17.26 2.74
CA ALA A 130 5.75 18.08 1.87
C ALA A 130 4.28 17.66 1.91
N ALA A 131 4.01 16.34 1.89
CA ALA A 131 2.66 15.78 1.96
C ALA A 131 1.97 16.11 3.29
N GLU A 132 2.63 15.92 4.43
CA GLU A 132 2.10 16.24 5.76
C GLU A 132 1.86 17.75 5.94
N LYS A 133 2.73 18.57 5.41
CA LYS A 133 2.57 20.03 5.41
C LYS A 133 1.32 20.44 4.63
N GLU A 134 1.09 19.89 3.44
CA GLU A 134 -0.11 20.16 2.63
C GLU A 134 -1.37 19.61 3.28
N HIS A 135 -1.32 18.38 3.77
CA HIS A 135 -2.44 17.74 4.44
C HIS A 135 -2.80 18.41 5.79
N GLY A 136 -1.83 19.02 6.45
CA GLY A 136 -1.98 19.74 7.71
C GLY A 136 -2.01 18.86 8.96
N LYS A 137 -1.68 17.56 8.83
CA LYS A 137 -1.54 16.60 9.95
C LYS A 137 -0.63 15.44 9.56
N ARG A 138 -0.22 14.64 10.54
CA ARG A 138 0.51 13.40 10.29
C ARG A 138 -0.30 12.43 9.43
N ILE A 139 0.38 11.80 8.46
CA ILE A 139 -0.21 10.84 7.54
C ILE A 139 0.16 9.43 8.00
N PRO A 140 -0.83 8.54 8.26
CA PRO A 140 -0.57 7.15 8.59
C PRO A 140 0.25 6.45 7.50
N ILE A 141 1.32 5.76 7.91
CA ILE A 141 2.20 4.99 7.06
C ILE A 141 1.91 3.50 7.22
N MET A 142 1.74 2.81 6.09
CA MET A 142 1.81 1.36 5.98
C MET A 142 3.22 0.98 5.53
N LEU A 143 3.97 0.26 6.35
CA LEU A 143 5.26 -0.32 5.95
C LEU A 143 5.05 -1.72 5.35
N SER A 144 5.77 -2.03 4.28
CA SER A 144 5.71 -3.33 3.61
C SER A 144 7.10 -3.81 3.20
N PRO A 145 7.58 -4.98 3.68
CA PRO A 145 8.86 -5.54 3.25
C PRO A 145 8.74 -6.33 1.95
N TRP A 146 9.66 -6.11 1.01
CA TRP A 146 9.79 -6.93 -0.20
C TRP A 146 10.70 -8.13 0.02
N SER A 147 11.74 -7.97 0.80
CA SER A 147 12.70 -9.04 1.10
C SER A 147 13.47 -8.73 2.38
N PRO A 148 13.73 -9.73 3.22
CA PRO A 148 14.77 -9.62 4.23
C PRO A 148 16.14 -9.37 3.58
N PRO A 149 17.14 -8.87 4.34
CA PRO A 149 18.52 -8.81 3.90
C PRO A 149 19.00 -10.13 3.28
N SER A 150 19.83 -10.02 2.25
CA SER A 150 20.25 -11.16 1.41
C SER A 150 20.89 -12.31 2.21
N PHE A 151 21.69 -12.00 3.24
CA PHE A 151 22.33 -13.01 4.08
C PHE A 151 21.32 -13.81 4.92
N MET A 152 20.17 -13.25 5.25
CA MET A 152 19.09 -13.92 6.00
C MET A 152 18.33 -14.94 5.16
N LYS A 153 18.44 -14.89 3.83
CA LYS A 153 17.67 -15.72 2.91
C LYS A 153 18.41 -16.98 2.49
N ALA A 154 17.65 -18.04 2.18
CA ALA A 154 18.20 -19.33 1.77
C ALA A 154 18.96 -19.23 0.43
N ASN A 155 18.49 -18.42 -0.52
CA ASN A 155 19.13 -18.18 -1.80
C ASN A 155 20.24 -17.11 -1.74
N ARG A 156 20.44 -16.44 -0.60
CA ARG A 156 21.40 -15.35 -0.39
C ARG A 156 21.28 -14.20 -1.40
N LYS A 157 20.08 -13.95 -1.87
CA LYS A 157 19.73 -12.84 -2.79
C LYS A 157 18.48 -12.14 -2.30
N ARG A 158 18.37 -10.86 -2.51
CA ARG A 158 17.12 -10.13 -2.24
C ARG A 158 16.01 -10.50 -3.22
N ASN A 159 16.37 -10.76 -4.48
CA ASN A 159 15.46 -11.12 -5.56
C ASN A 159 15.29 -12.65 -5.73
N GLN A 160 14.50 -13.04 -6.74
CA GLN A 160 14.25 -14.44 -7.12
C GLN A 160 13.67 -15.30 -5.99
N GLY A 161 12.74 -14.75 -5.23
CA GLY A 161 12.09 -15.46 -4.13
C GLY A 161 13.08 -15.86 -3.04
N GLY A 162 13.15 -17.16 -2.75
CA GLY A 162 13.89 -17.69 -1.61
C GLY A 162 13.10 -17.52 -0.31
N LYS A 163 13.54 -18.20 0.74
CA LYS A 163 12.88 -18.19 2.05
C LYS A 163 13.78 -17.57 3.10
N LEU A 164 13.17 -16.93 4.08
CA LEU A 164 13.84 -16.55 5.33
C LEU A 164 14.38 -17.82 6.01
N LYS A 165 15.64 -17.80 6.42
CA LYS A 165 16.21 -18.88 7.26
C LYS A 165 15.73 -18.72 8.68
N GLU A 166 15.24 -19.80 9.28
CA GLU A 166 14.70 -19.81 10.64
C GLU A 166 15.63 -19.14 11.66
N LYS A 167 16.94 -19.42 11.60
CA LYS A 167 17.93 -18.83 12.49
C LYS A 167 18.00 -17.29 12.48
N TYR A 168 17.43 -16.66 11.47
CA TYR A 168 17.39 -15.20 11.34
C TYR A 168 15.97 -14.62 11.58
N ALA A 169 14.98 -15.45 11.91
CA ALA A 169 13.61 -14.95 12.06
C ALA A 169 13.51 -13.89 13.19
N GLY A 170 14.16 -14.13 14.33
CA GLY A 170 14.21 -13.13 15.40
C GLY A 170 14.89 -11.83 14.95
N ARG A 171 16.06 -11.94 14.31
CA ARG A 171 16.77 -10.76 13.80
C ARG A 171 16.00 -10.01 12.73
N TRP A 172 15.22 -10.70 11.91
CA TRP A 172 14.34 -10.05 10.94
C TRP A 172 13.19 -9.29 11.62
N ALA A 173 12.64 -9.83 12.68
CA ALA A 173 11.66 -9.14 13.51
C ALA A 173 12.24 -7.85 14.14
N GLU A 174 13.43 -7.93 14.73
CA GLU A 174 14.17 -6.78 15.27
C GLU A 174 14.45 -5.72 14.19
N TYR A 175 14.81 -6.16 12.99
CA TYR A 175 15.05 -5.26 11.85
C TYR A 175 13.80 -4.46 11.46
N ILE A 176 12.63 -5.12 11.43
CA ILE A 176 11.35 -4.47 11.18
C ILE A 176 11.04 -3.45 12.30
N CYS A 177 11.21 -3.84 13.58
CA CYS A 177 11.03 -2.94 14.72
C CYS A 177 11.94 -1.72 14.60
N ARG A 178 13.22 -1.92 14.29
CA ARG A 178 14.19 -0.84 14.09
C ARG A 178 13.75 0.12 12.97
N TYR A 179 13.25 -0.41 11.86
CA TYR A 179 12.73 0.40 10.77
C TYR A 179 11.55 1.29 11.21
N ILE A 180 10.63 0.73 11.98
CA ILE A 180 9.49 1.45 12.55
C ILE A 180 9.96 2.56 13.50
N GLU A 181 10.91 2.24 14.40
CA GLU A 181 11.46 3.20 15.36
C GLU A 181 12.18 4.36 14.67
N GLU A 182 12.90 4.11 13.58
CA GLU A 182 13.58 5.17 12.82
C GLU A 182 12.58 6.20 12.26
N PHE A 183 11.41 5.77 11.77
CA PHE A 183 10.34 6.68 11.39
C PHE A 183 9.73 7.40 12.60
N ARG A 184 9.37 6.66 13.66
CA ARG A 184 8.71 7.23 14.85
C ARG A 184 9.60 8.22 15.59
N ASN A 185 10.91 7.95 15.72
CA ASN A 185 11.86 8.85 16.33
C ASN A 185 12.02 10.17 15.58
N ARG A 186 11.70 10.19 14.29
CA ARG A 186 11.64 11.41 13.46
C ARG A 186 10.24 12.05 13.46
N GLY A 187 9.31 11.48 14.21
CA GLY A 187 7.96 12.02 14.39
C GLY A 187 6.94 11.61 13.33
N TYR A 188 7.24 10.63 12.47
CA TYR A 188 6.27 10.09 11.51
C TYR A 188 5.36 9.04 12.14
N LEU A 189 4.15 8.91 11.61
CA LEU A 189 3.12 8.01 12.13
C LEU A 189 3.13 6.67 11.39
N VAL A 190 3.95 5.72 11.81
CA VAL A 190 3.80 4.33 11.36
C VAL A 190 2.61 3.72 12.07
N ALA A 191 1.55 3.41 11.33
CA ALA A 191 0.29 2.90 11.86
C ALA A 191 -0.02 1.47 11.41
N MET A 192 0.54 1.03 10.28
CA MET A 192 0.22 -0.24 9.64
C MET A 192 1.50 -0.96 9.18
N LEU A 193 1.45 -2.28 9.18
CA LEU A 193 2.52 -3.14 8.70
C LEU A 193 1.92 -4.32 7.93
N THR A 194 2.38 -4.58 6.70
CA THR A 194 2.17 -5.87 6.08
C THR A 194 3.34 -6.80 6.36
N MET A 195 3.11 -8.10 6.46
CA MET A 195 4.17 -9.02 6.87
C MET A 195 5.19 -9.29 5.77
N GLN A 196 4.74 -9.25 4.51
CA GLN A 196 5.56 -9.50 3.33
C GLN A 196 4.78 -9.09 2.09
N ASN A 197 5.36 -8.25 1.24
CA ASN A 197 4.81 -8.00 -0.09
C ASN A 197 4.84 -9.27 -0.94
N GLU A 198 3.72 -9.65 -1.51
CA GLU A 198 3.54 -10.76 -2.44
C GLU A 198 4.23 -12.08 -2.01
N PRO A 199 3.83 -12.70 -0.89
CA PRO A 199 4.53 -13.83 -0.28
C PRO A 199 4.57 -15.10 -1.14
N LYS A 200 3.88 -15.15 -2.27
CA LYS A 200 3.95 -16.26 -3.25
C LYS A 200 4.71 -15.92 -4.51
N ALA A 201 5.15 -14.68 -4.68
CA ALA A 201 5.80 -14.21 -5.90
C ALA A 201 7.31 -14.52 -5.88
N VAL A 202 7.80 -15.04 -7.01
CA VAL A 202 9.23 -15.21 -7.29
C VAL A 202 9.58 -14.26 -8.42
N GLN A 203 10.18 -13.13 -8.07
CA GLN A 203 10.33 -12.00 -8.97
C GLN A 203 11.82 -11.73 -9.29
N PRO A 204 12.15 -11.15 -10.46
CA PRO A 204 13.50 -10.69 -10.77
C PRO A 204 13.94 -9.50 -9.92
N TRP A 205 13.02 -8.83 -9.25
CA TRP A 205 13.26 -7.84 -8.19
C TRP A 205 13.13 -8.45 -6.79
N ASP A 206 13.22 -7.63 -5.76
CA ASP A 206 13.15 -8.04 -4.37
C ASP A 206 11.87 -8.82 -4.09
N SER A 207 12.02 -10.01 -3.54
CA SER A 207 10.90 -10.92 -3.24
C SER A 207 11.33 -11.99 -2.26
N CYS A 208 10.41 -12.44 -1.41
CA CYS A 208 10.63 -13.51 -0.44
C CYS A 208 9.39 -14.38 -0.35
N VAL A 209 9.56 -15.70 -0.39
CA VAL A 209 8.44 -16.65 -0.43
C VAL A 209 8.14 -17.18 0.97
N TYR A 210 6.86 -17.19 1.30
CA TYR A 210 6.32 -17.83 2.51
C TYR A 210 5.16 -18.76 2.17
N THR A 211 4.89 -19.70 3.05
CA THR A 211 3.60 -20.38 3.17
C THR A 211 2.78 -19.70 4.27
N PRO A 212 1.45 -19.91 4.34
CA PRO A 212 0.62 -19.41 5.44
C PRO A 212 1.16 -19.83 6.81
N THR A 213 1.55 -21.12 6.93
CA THR A 213 2.13 -21.67 8.16
C THR A 213 3.45 -20.98 8.54
N GLU A 214 4.36 -20.73 7.59
CA GLU A 214 5.61 -20.02 7.86
C GLU A 214 5.36 -18.57 8.31
N GLN A 215 4.40 -17.88 7.68
CA GLN A 215 4.02 -16.52 8.12
C GLN A 215 3.37 -16.52 9.50
N LYS A 216 2.51 -17.51 9.80
CA LYS A 216 1.91 -17.65 11.12
C LYS A 216 2.96 -17.83 12.20
N VAL A 217 3.92 -18.75 11.99
CA VAL A 217 5.03 -18.98 12.92
C VAL A 217 5.86 -17.71 13.09
N PHE A 218 6.20 -17.03 11.99
CA PHE A 218 6.95 -15.77 12.06
C PHE A 218 6.20 -14.69 12.84
N LEU A 219 4.91 -14.52 12.60
CA LEU A 219 4.09 -13.56 13.36
C LEU A 219 4.07 -13.89 14.84
N LYS A 220 3.70 -15.13 15.19
CA LYS A 220 3.44 -15.53 16.55
C LYS A 220 4.69 -15.63 17.41
N GLU A 221 5.75 -16.24 16.86
CA GLU A 221 6.94 -16.61 17.64
C GLU A 221 8.04 -15.53 17.59
N TYR A 222 8.02 -14.63 16.60
CA TYR A 222 9.10 -13.66 16.42
C TYR A 222 8.62 -12.21 16.31
N LEU A 223 7.75 -11.88 15.34
CA LEU A 223 7.40 -10.49 15.06
C LEU A 223 6.58 -9.86 16.17
N TYR A 224 5.50 -10.51 16.59
CA TYR A 224 4.63 -9.94 17.62
C TYR A 224 5.29 -9.86 19.01
N PRO A 225 6.11 -10.83 19.45
CA PRO A 225 6.97 -10.68 20.64
C PRO A 225 7.93 -9.49 20.53
N ALA A 226 8.63 -9.30 19.41
CA ALA A 226 9.50 -8.15 19.20
C ALA A 226 8.73 -6.82 19.24
N LEU A 227 7.58 -6.73 18.56
CA LEU A 227 6.72 -5.55 18.65
C LEU A 227 6.29 -5.24 20.09
N LYS A 228 6.04 -6.25 20.93
CA LYS A 228 5.74 -6.04 22.35
C LYS A 228 6.95 -5.50 23.13
N GLU A 229 8.12 -6.06 22.90
CA GLU A 229 9.36 -5.63 23.57
C GLU A 229 9.69 -4.17 23.24
N HIS A 230 9.46 -3.76 22.01
CA HIS A 230 9.65 -2.38 21.51
C HIS A 230 8.46 -1.44 21.80
N ASN A 231 7.40 -1.88 22.46
CA ASN A 231 6.16 -1.11 22.69
C ASN A 231 5.50 -0.60 21.38
N LEU A 232 5.45 -1.46 20.37
CA LEU A 232 4.93 -1.19 19.02
C LEU A 232 3.63 -1.95 18.71
N THR A 233 2.92 -2.44 19.74
CA THR A 233 1.68 -3.23 19.56
C THR A 233 0.46 -2.42 19.12
N ASP A 234 0.58 -1.12 19.03
CA ASP A 234 -0.42 -0.22 18.44
C ASP A 234 -0.41 -0.22 16.90
N ILE A 235 0.57 -0.91 16.29
CA ILE A 235 0.65 -1.06 14.84
C ILE A 235 -0.32 -2.14 14.37
N GLU A 236 -1.18 -1.78 13.42
CA GLU A 236 -2.10 -2.71 12.78
C GLU A 236 -1.37 -3.64 11.80
N ILE A 237 -1.41 -4.94 12.04
CA ILE A 237 -0.80 -5.96 11.18
C ILE A 237 -1.81 -6.44 10.16
N TYR A 238 -1.42 -6.42 8.87
CA TYR A 238 -2.21 -6.90 7.75
C TYR A 238 -1.59 -8.16 7.15
N LEU A 239 -2.43 -9.18 6.94
CA LEU A 239 -2.05 -10.43 6.33
C LEU A 239 -2.08 -10.35 4.81
N TRP A 240 -1.47 -11.31 4.14
CA TRP A 240 -1.50 -11.56 2.71
C TRP A 240 -0.67 -10.58 1.90
N ASP A 241 -1.17 -9.38 1.59
CA ASP A 241 -0.50 -8.35 0.79
C ASP A 241 -0.14 -8.85 -0.63
N HIS A 242 -1.11 -9.47 -1.31
CA HIS A 242 -0.99 -10.02 -2.66
C HIS A 242 -2.36 -10.04 -3.35
N ASN A 243 -2.42 -10.57 -4.59
CA ASN A 243 -3.62 -10.57 -5.41
C ASN A 243 -4.85 -11.22 -4.76
N LYS A 244 -6.03 -10.67 -5.04
CA LYS A 244 -7.31 -10.98 -4.36
C LYS A 244 -7.70 -12.47 -4.41
N GLU A 245 -7.45 -13.17 -5.52
CA GLU A 245 -7.99 -14.50 -5.80
C GLU A 245 -7.66 -15.57 -4.76
N ARG A 246 -6.58 -15.40 -3.98
CA ARG A 246 -6.15 -16.37 -2.96
C ARG A 246 -6.16 -15.82 -1.55
N ALA A 247 -6.71 -14.62 -1.35
CA ALA A 247 -6.70 -13.98 -0.06
C ALA A 247 -7.47 -14.78 0.99
N TYR A 248 -8.64 -15.34 0.62
CA TYR A 248 -9.45 -16.13 1.54
C TYR A 248 -8.76 -17.42 1.97
N GLU A 249 -8.21 -18.19 1.04
CA GLU A 249 -7.51 -19.44 1.37
C GLU A 249 -6.32 -19.19 2.28
N TRP A 250 -5.54 -18.13 2.00
CA TRP A 250 -4.39 -17.77 2.82
C TRP A 250 -4.80 -17.42 4.24
N VAL A 251 -5.78 -16.55 4.39
CA VAL A 251 -6.28 -16.12 5.70
C VAL A 251 -6.87 -17.30 6.47
N LYS A 252 -7.69 -18.15 5.81
CA LYS A 252 -8.29 -19.33 6.41
C LYS A 252 -7.25 -20.33 6.93
N GLU A 253 -6.12 -20.51 6.23
CA GLU A 253 -5.05 -21.41 6.65
C GLU A 253 -4.22 -20.83 7.79
N MET A 254 -4.04 -19.49 7.80
CA MET A 254 -3.19 -18.81 8.73
C MET A 254 -3.89 -18.43 10.04
N LEU A 255 -5.13 -17.92 9.93
CA LEU A 255 -5.83 -17.28 11.04
C LEU A 255 -6.56 -18.29 11.93
N ASP A 256 -6.23 -18.27 13.21
CA ASP A 256 -6.93 -19.00 14.26
C ASP A 256 -6.95 -18.19 15.57
N ASP A 257 -7.43 -18.80 16.64
CA ASP A 257 -7.53 -18.14 17.95
C ASP A 257 -6.19 -17.71 18.54
N GLU A 258 -5.06 -18.30 18.10
CA GLU A 258 -3.72 -17.97 18.63
C GLU A 258 -3.20 -16.63 18.12
N ILE A 259 -3.55 -16.26 16.88
CA ILE A 259 -3.06 -15.01 16.25
C ILE A 259 -4.17 -13.99 15.99
N ARG A 260 -5.42 -14.32 16.30
CA ARG A 260 -6.58 -13.45 16.03
C ARG A 260 -6.38 -12.04 16.54
N ASP A 261 -5.95 -11.89 17.77
CA ASP A 261 -5.77 -10.58 18.42
C ASP A 261 -4.47 -9.85 18.01
N MET A 262 -3.64 -10.49 17.18
CA MET A 262 -2.42 -9.91 16.63
C MET A 262 -2.65 -9.26 15.26
N VAL A 263 -3.82 -9.48 14.65
CA VAL A 263 -4.11 -9.11 13.25
C VAL A 263 -5.25 -8.11 13.19
N ALA A 264 -5.05 -7.03 12.47
CA ALA A 264 -6.06 -6.00 12.22
C ALA A 264 -6.82 -6.19 10.90
N GLY A 265 -6.15 -6.76 9.88
CA GLY A 265 -6.76 -6.82 8.56
C GLY A 265 -6.05 -7.68 7.54
N VAL A 266 -6.51 -7.54 6.31
CA VAL A 266 -5.99 -8.21 5.11
C VAL A 266 -5.68 -7.13 4.06
N ALA A 267 -4.50 -7.20 3.49
CA ALA A 267 -4.08 -6.36 2.39
C ALA A 267 -4.18 -7.14 1.07
N VAL A 268 -4.69 -6.51 0.03
CA VAL A 268 -4.86 -7.14 -1.29
C VAL A 268 -4.35 -6.27 -2.43
N HIS A 269 -3.93 -6.92 -3.52
CA HIS A 269 -3.53 -6.31 -4.79
C HIS A 269 -4.56 -6.61 -5.89
N TRP A 270 -4.55 -5.85 -6.98
CA TRP A 270 -5.58 -5.94 -8.01
C TRP A 270 -5.16 -6.68 -9.29
N TYR A 271 -3.90 -7.15 -9.39
CA TYR A 271 -3.30 -7.56 -10.68
C TYR A 271 -3.85 -8.87 -11.29
N SER A 272 -4.57 -9.68 -10.52
CA SER A 272 -5.21 -10.91 -11.01
C SER A 272 -6.59 -10.71 -11.59
N GLY A 273 -7.18 -9.52 -11.49
CA GLY A 273 -8.52 -9.20 -11.95
C GLY A 273 -9.51 -8.92 -10.81
N ASP A 274 -10.79 -8.94 -11.13
CA ASP A 274 -11.85 -8.44 -10.25
C ASP A 274 -11.94 -9.18 -8.91
N HIS A 275 -12.12 -10.49 -8.93
CA HIS A 275 -12.23 -11.36 -7.74
C HIS A 275 -12.90 -10.71 -6.52
N PHE A 276 -13.93 -9.90 -6.77
CA PHE A 276 -14.68 -9.18 -5.71
C PHE A 276 -15.30 -10.12 -4.69
N GLU A 277 -15.65 -11.33 -5.12
CA GLU A 277 -16.16 -12.38 -4.24
C GLU A 277 -15.17 -12.78 -3.15
N ALA A 278 -13.87 -12.71 -3.40
CA ALA A 278 -12.86 -13.00 -2.38
C ALA A 278 -12.91 -11.98 -1.23
N VAL A 279 -13.11 -10.70 -1.56
CA VAL A 279 -13.31 -9.63 -0.56
C VAL A 279 -14.59 -9.87 0.24
N ARG A 280 -15.69 -10.20 -0.46
CA ARG A 280 -16.98 -10.49 0.18
C ARG A 280 -16.89 -11.67 1.14
N ILE A 281 -16.30 -12.79 0.71
CA ILE A 281 -16.15 -13.98 1.54
C ILE A 281 -15.30 -13.69 2.78
N LEU A 282 -14.19 -12.96 2.63
CA LEU A 282 -13.38 -12.53 3.77
C LEU A 282 -14.21 -11.73 4.76
N LYS A 283 -14.99 -10.75 4.28
CA LYS A 283 -15.82 -9.91 5.15
C LYS A 283 -16.95 -10.67 5.82
N GLU A 284 -17.57 -11.61 5.13
CA GLU A 284 -18.61 -12.48 5.70
C GLU A 284 -18.06 -13.45 6.77
N GLN A 285 -16.89 -14.02 6.54
CA GLN A 285 -16.28 -15.01 7.45
C GLN A 285 -15.54 -14.34 8.62
N TYR A 286 -14.95 -13.16 8.38
CA TYR A 286 -14.16 -12.42 9.35
C TYR A 286 -14.58 -10.94 9.40
N PRO A 287 -15.81 -10.62 9.85
CA PRO A 287 -16.40 -9.28 9.75
C PRO A 287 -15.60 -8.19 10.50
N TRP A 288 -14.78 -8.59 11.46
CA TRP A 288 -13.93 -7.71 12.24
C TRP A 288 -12.63 -7.30 11.52
N LEU A 289 -12.19 -8.04 10.50
CA LEU A 289 -11.01 -7.68 9.73
C LEU A 289 -11.27 -6.46 8.85
N LYS A 290 -10.34 -5.53 8.86
CA LYS A 290 -10.23 -4.49 7.84
C LYS A 290 -9.69 -5.11 6.55
N ILE A 291 -10.18 -4.67 5.41
CA ILE A 291 -9.66 -5.10 4.12
C ILE A 291 -9.22 -3.85 3.35
N LEU A 292 -7.97 -3.82 2.92
CA LEU A 292 -7.41 -2.71 2.16
C LEU A 292 -6.87 -3.20 0.82
N THR A 293 -7.15 -2.49 -0.27
CA THR A 293 -6.24 -2.56 -1.42
C THR A 293 -4.96 -1.87 -1.01
N SER A 294 -3.86 -2.61 -0.94
CA SER A 294 -2.55 -2.08 -0.56
C SER A 294 -1.68 -1.74 -1.76
N GLU A 295 -2.06 -2.23 -2.95
CA GLU A 295 -1.35 -1.93 -4.18
C GLU A 295 -2.24 -2.10 -5.41
N ALA A 296 -2.25 -1.08 -6.28
CA ALA A 296 -2.90 -1.10 -7.57
C ALA A 296 -2.23 -0.10 -8.52
N CYS A 297 -1.96 -0.47 -9.75
CA CYS A 297 -1.56 0.48 -10.79
C CYS A 297 -1.94 -0.03 -12.18
N ILE A 298 -2.09 0.88 -13.11
CA ILE A 298 -2.20 0.52 -14.53
C ILE A 298 -0.80 0.16 -15.05
N GLU A 299 -0.59 -1.11 -15.33
CA GLU A 299 0.64 -1.60 -15.95
C GLU A 299 0.74 -1.07 -17.40
N TYR A 300 1.49 0.00 -17.60
CA TYR A 300 1.56 0.68 -18.89
C TYR A 300 2.04 -0.24 -20.02
N THR A 301 2.86 -1.24 -19.74
CA THR A 301 3.30 -2.24 -20.73
C THR A 301 2.16 -3.07 -21.30
N LYS A 302 1.15 -3.39 -20.47
CA LYS A 302 -0.06 -4.10 -20.89
C LYS A 302 -1.09 -3.16 -21.56
N PHE A 303 -1.12 -1.89 -21.16
CA PHE A 303 -2.20 -0.96 -21.49
C PHE A 303 -1.73 0.30 -22.21
N SER A 304 -0.54 0.29 -22.81
CA SER A 304 0.02 1.43 -23.55
C SER A 304 -0.87 1.97 -24.67
N ASN A 305 -1.70 1.12 -25.27
CA ASN A 305 -2.63 1.49 -26.34
C ASN A 305 -4.04 1.86 -25.83
N VAL A 306 -4.23 1.91 -24.50
CA VAL A 306 -5.52 2.22 -23.88
C VAL A 306 -5.59 3.71 -23.57
N THR A 307 -6.72 4.35 -23.85
CA THR A 307 -6.90 5.78 -23.55
C THR A 307 -6.89 6.04 -22.06
N THR A 308 -6.48 7.25 -21.66
CA THR A 308 -6.47 7.71 -20.25
C THR A 308 -7.85 7.53 -19.60
N LEU A 309 -8.93 7.86 -20.31
CA LEU A 309 -10.29 7.67 -19.81
C LEU A 309 -10.59 6.19 -19.50
N ARG A 310 -10.23 5.28 -20.40
CA ARG A 310 -10.43 3.84 -20.16
C ARG A 310 -9.62 3.32 -18.98
N ASN A 311 -8.41 3.82 -18.78
CA ASN A 311 -7.61 3.48 -17.63
C ASN A 311 -8.23 4.02 -16.33
N ALA A 312 -8.75 5.26 -16.33
CA ALA A 312 -9.49 5.81 -15.20
C ALA A 312 -10.76 4.99 -14.88
N GLN A 313 -11.48 4.51 -15.92
CA GLN A 313 -12.65 3.64 -15.74
C GLN A 313 -12.29 2.29 -15.09
N LYS A 314 -11.09 1.73 -15.33
CA LYS A 314 -10.64 0.51 -14.64
C LYS A 314 -10.43 0.74 -13.15
N TYR A 315 -9.82 1.88 -12.78
CA TYR A 315 -9.71 2.27 -11.38
C TYR A 315 -11.08 2.40 -10.71
N ALA A 316 -12.00 3.12 -11.35
CA ALA A 316 -13.35 3.28 -10.83
C ALA A 316 -14.08 1.94 -10.68
N HIS A 317 -13.94 1.04 -11.67
CA HIS A 317 -14.53 -0.29 -11.65
C HIS A 317 -14.02 -1.12 -10.47
N ASP A 318 -12.70 -1.23 -10.31
CA ASP A 318 -12.11 -2.01 -9.22
C ASP A 318 -12.43 -1.41 -7.85
N LEU A 319 -12.29 -0.09 -7.72
CA LEU A 319 -12.58 0.61 -6.47
C LEU A 319 -14.04 0.43 -6.02
N ILE A 320 -15.00 0.69 -6.90
CA ILE A 320 -16.42 0.54 -6.63
C ILE A 320 -16.76 -0.93 -6.33
N GLY A 321 -16.24 -1.85 -7.13
CA GLY A 321 -16.43 -3.28 -6.93
C GLY A 321 -15.97 -3.75 -5.56
N ASN A 322 -14.77 -3.36 -5.16
CA ASN A 322 -14.20 -3.72 -3.86
C ASN A 322 -14.95 -3.08 -2.68
N ILE A 323 -15.29 -1.78 -2.77
CA ILE A 323 -16.03 -1.07 -1.70
C ILE A 323 -17.41 -1.72 -1.50
N ASN A 324 -18.10 -2.09 -2.57
CA ASN A 324 -19.39 -2.78 -2.50
C ASN A 324 -19.31 -4.16 -1.84
N GLN A 325 -18.12 -4.74 -1.72
CA GLN A 325 -17.90 -6.02 -1.03
C GLN A 325 -17.34 -5.86 0.40
N GLY A 326 -17.27 -4.63 0.92
CA GLY A 326 -16.89 -4.38 2.29
C GLY A 326 -15.43 -3.95 2.51
N MET A 327 -14.71 -3.57 1.44
CA MET A 327 -13.35 -3.04 1.54
C MET A 327 -13.34 -1.70 2.29
N ASN A 328 -12.32 -1.49 3.12
CA ASN A 328 -12.19 -0.33 4.01
C ASN A 328 -11.32 0.80 3.45
N GLY A 329 -10.51 0.56 2.44
CA GLY A 329 -9.63 1.61 1.90
C GLY A 329 -8.79 1.15 0.73
N PHE A 330 -8.07 2.11 0.13
CA PHE A 330 -7.34 1.87 -1.10
C PHE A 330 -6.03 2.66 -1.13
N LEU A 331 -4.94 1.95 -1.40
CA LEU A 331 -3.62 2.51 -1.65
C LEU A 331 -3.21 2.17 -3.07
N ASP A 332 -3.01 3.21 -3.87
CA ASP A 332 -2.42 3.11 -5.20
C ASP A 332 -0.94 2.72 -5.10
N TRP A 333 -0.35 2.23 -6.21
CA TRP A 333 1.09 2.03 -6.27
C TRP A 333 1.79 3.40 -6.39
N ASN A 334 2.91 3.49 -7.07
CA ASN A 334 3.70 4.72 -7.13
C ASN A 334 2.89 5.96 -7.52
N ILE A 335 2.83 6.96 -6.63
CA ILE A 335 2.13 8.23 -6.91
C ILE A 335 2.84 9.11 -7.97
N LEU A 336 4.09 8.82 -8.26
CA LEU A 336 4.90 9.58 -9.21
C LEU A 336 5.98 8.69 -9.82
N LEU A 337 6.09 8.73 -11.14
CA LEU A 337 7.18 8.10 -11.89
C LEU A 337 7.63 9.05 -12.99
N ASN A 338 8.79 8.78 -13.61
CA ASN A 338 9.23 9.49 -14.79
C ASN A 338 8.45 9.05 -16.04
N GLU A 339 8.71 9.69 -17.18
CA GLU A 339 8.05 9.43 -18.47
C GLU A 339 8.25 7.99 -18.99
N GLU A 340 9.29 7.32 -18.52
CA GLU A 340 9.61 5.92 -18.85
C GLU A 340 8.98 4.92 -17.87
N GLY A 341 8.24 5.41 -16.85
CA GLY A 341 7.64 4.58 -15.81
C GLY A 341 8.63 4.11 -14.73
N GLY A 342 9.69 4.86 -14.49
CA GLY A 342 10.75 4.51 -13.53
C GLY A 342 11.14 5.66 -12.59
N PRO A 343 12.30 5.53 -11.95
CA PRO A 343 13.24 4.40 -12.00
C PRO A 343 12.63 3.09 -11.47
N CYS A 344 12.95 1.99 -12.14
CA CYS A 344 12.47 0.68 -11.77
C CYS A 344 13.57 -0.37 -12.04
N LEU A 345 13.79 -1.28 -11.10
CA LEU A 345 14.80 -2.35 -11.22
C LEU A 345 14.53 -3.33 -12.38
N LEU A 346 13.28 -3.41 -12.82
CA LEU A 346 12.88 -4.19 -14.00
C LEU A 346 13.62 -3.78 -15.27
N TYR A 347 13.93 -2.47 -15.42
CA TYR A 347 14.56 -1.91 -16.63
C TYR A 347 16.06 -1.75 -16.49
N THR A 348 16.60 -1.84 -15.28
CA THR A 348 18.02 -1.71 -15.00
C THR A 348 18.74 -3.06 -14.90
N SER A 349 18.00 -4.16 -14.75
CA SER A 349 18.57 -5.51 -14.86
C SER A 349 18.71 -5.85 -16.33
N PRO A 350 19.91 -6.24 -16.80
CA PRO A 350 20.05 -6.77 -18.16
C PRO A 350 19.10 -7.96 -18.29
N SER A 351 18.21 -7.88 -19.26
CA SER A 351 17.35 -9.00 -19.65
C SER A 351 18.19 -10.25 -19.86
N PRO A 352 17.77 -11.43 -19.38
CA PRO A 352 18.46 -12.67 -19.66
C PRO A 352 18.47 -13.00 -21.15
#